data_eebe227c21c6c6b4340e3a2279c7511e
#
_entry.id   eebe227c21c6c6b4340e3a2279c7511e
#
_cell.length_a   1.000
_cell.length_b   1.000
_cell.length_c   1.000
_cell.angle_alpha   90.00
_cell.angle_beta   90.00
_cell.angle_gamma   90.00
#
_symmetry.space_group_name_H-M   'P 1'
#
loop_
_entity.id
_entity.type
_entity.pdbx_description
1 polymer ?
#
loop_
_entity_poly.entity_id
_entity_poly.type
_entity_poly.pdbx_seq_one_letter_code
_entity_poly.pdbx_strand_id
1 'polypeptide(L)'
;MKISSHDIGLNLSGFLILVLIIINLFLTTIPLTNTLGYELSVINGILLFLSSGFIAIKLNKKENEKNFIGLINKNKKIFIIINTIPFIVGLISSIIISKCPITDGILFYLTITIPASFFGLAIGFFSVSLSKKYSILLFLLLFFLMLFSAAIEFFINPQIYFYNPIFGFYPGTIYDEDLSVDRILIAYRIFNLAFFIGLVSISEYLTGKKKINKFLASLLVITIIVAFSSLKPTLQFATDINRLETNLEKSILTESFQIHFSPSMNARETEFAAILHEYYLDQIKINLKLGRSHKIDSYIFRDRNQKRVILGAGNADIAKPWLNQIYLNSSNYDETLKHELVHVLGGEFGSTIFKISENF
;
A
#
# COMPACT_ATOMS: atom_id res chain seq x y z
N MET A 1 -35.21 12.96 32.20
CA MET A 1 -33.76 12.85 32.48
C MET A 1 -33.02 13.23 31.20
N LYS A 2 -32.55 14.51 31.08
CA LYS A 2 -31.75 14.94 29.90
C LYS A 2 -30.33 14.43 30.08
N ILE A 3 -29.98 13.36 29.39
CA ILE A 3 -28.59 12.91 29.32
C ILE A 3 -27.79 14.04 28.66
N SER A 4 -26.83 14.60 29.39
CA SER A 4 -26.04 15.73 28.94
C SER A 4 -25.21 15.30 27.73
N SER A 5 -25.14 16.14 26.70
CA SER A 5 -24.36 15.91 25.50
C SER A 5 -22.84 15.71 25.77
N HIS A 6 -22.40 16.01 26.99
CA HIS A 6 -21.02 15.83 27.47
C HIS A 6 -20.69 14.35 27.67
N ASP A 7 -21.67 13.53 28.16
CA ASP A 7 -21.45 12.13 28.50
C ASP A 7 -21.27 11.23 27.27
N ILE A 8 -21.93 11.57 26.14
CA ILE A 8 -21.87 10.75 24.92
C ILE A 8 -20.50 10.89 24.23
N GLY A 9 -19.80 12.03 24.38
CA GLY A 9 -18.46 12.26 23.77
C GLY A 9 -17.36 11.44 24.47
N LEU A 10 -17.42 11.39 25.78
CA LEU A 10 -16.52 10.57 26.60
C LEU A 10 -16.73 9.08 26.34
N ASN A 11 -17.98 8.65 26.15
CA ASN A 11 -18.32 7.25 25.92
C ASN A 11 -17.74 6.70 24.58
N LEU A 12 -17.75 7.43 23.45
CA LEU A 12 -17.14 6.93 22.22
C LEU A 12 -15.62 6.87 22.32
N SER A 13 -14.98 7.92 22.81
CA SER A 13 -13.51 7.94 22.94
C SER A 13 -13.05 6.86 23.93
N GLY A 14 -13.75 6.70 25.07
CA GLY A 14 -13.49 5.63 26.01
C GLY A 14 -13.68 4.23 25.41
N PHE A 15 -14.74 4.04 24.61
CA PHE A 15 -14.99 2.80 23.90
C PHE A 15 -13.86 2.51 22.89
N LEU A 16 -13.47 3.48 22.05
CA LEU A 16 -12.38 3.29 21.10
C LEU A 16 -11.03 3.00 21.77
N ILE A 17 -10.74 3.67 22.89
CA ILE A 17 -9.54 3.39 23.69
C ILE A 17 -9.58 1.94 24.22
N LEU A 18 -10.69 1.49 24.77
CA LEU A 18 -10.85 0.12 25.23
C LEU A 18 -10.66 -0.90 24.10
N VAL A 19 -11.27 -0.66 22.95
CA VAL A 19 -11.10 -1.50 21.74
C VAL A 19 -9.63 -1.55 21.31
N LEU A 20 -8.94 -0.41 21.27
CA LEU A 20 -7.50 -0.37 20.94
C LEU A 20 -6.66 -1.17 21.93
N ILE A 21 -6.94 -1.08 23.23
CA ILE A 21 -6.23 -1.87 24.24
C ILE A 21 -6.46 -3.37 24.00
N ILE A 22 -7.72 -3.81 23.84
CA ILE A 22 -8.06 -5.21 23.64
C ILE A 22 -7.40 -5.76 22.39
N ILE A 23 -7.50 -5.04 21.25
CA ILE A 23 -6.89 -5.48 20.00
C ILE A 23 -5.36 -5.57 20.15
N ASN A 24 -4.72 -4.56 20.71
CA ASN A 24 -3.26 -4.59 20.85
C ASN A 24 -2.78 -5.68 21.82
N LEU A 25 -3.50 -5.95 22.91
CA LEU A 25 -3.20 -7.10 23.78
C LEU A 25 -3.36 -8.43 23.03
N PHE A 26 -4.39 -8.56 22.19
CA PHE A 26 -4.56 -9.73 21.33
C PHE A 26 -3.41 -9.88 20.32
N LEU A 27 -2.97 -8.80 19.68
CA LEU A 27 -1.85 -8.81 18.74
C LEU A 27 -0.53 -9.29 19.38
N THR A 28 -0.34 -9.13 20.69
CA THR A 28 0.85 -9.68 21.37
C THR A 28 0.89 -11.21 21.41
N THR A 29 -0.22 -11.89 21.13
CA THR A 29 -0.29 -13.36 21.10
C THR A 29 -0.04 -13.94 19.70
N ILE A 30 0.01 -13.10 18.66
CA ILE A 30 0.18 -13.53 17.27
C ILE A 30 1.64 -13.29 16.84
N PRO A 31 2.32 -14.30 16.26
CA PRO A 31 3.65 -14.11 15.70
C PRO A 31 3.71 -12.93 14.72
N LEU A 32 4.85 -12.26 14.61
CA LEU A 32 5.12 -11.05 13.82
C LEU A 32 4.45 -9.78 14.39
N THR A 33 3.21 -9.84 14.86
CA THR A 33 2.54 -8.68 15.48
C THR A 33 2.84 -8.56 16.98
N ASN A 34 3.46 -9.55 17.59
CA ASN A 34 3.93 -9.53 18.99
C ASN A 34 5.22 -8.71 19.17
N THR A 35 5.75 -8.15 18.11
CA THR A 35 6.90 -7.25 18.12
C THR A 35 6.52 -5.85 17.68
N LEU A 36 7.13 -4.83 18.25
CA LEU A 36 7.10 -3.49 17.68
C LEU A 36 7.91 -3.53 16.37
N GLY A 37 7.22 -3.69 15.24
CA GLY A 37 7.77 -3.91 13.92
C GLY A 37 6.86 -3.38 12.83
N TYR A 38 7.12 -3.82 11.61
CA TYR A 38 6.37 -3.42 10.43
C TYR A 38 4.88 -3.84 10.55
N GLU A 39 4.59 -5.11 10.83
CA GLU A 39 3.23 -5.67 10.85
C GLU A 39 2.36 -5.00 11.92
N LEU A 40 2.89 -4.84 13.13
CA LEU A 40 2.18 -4.14 14.20
C LEU A 40 1.92 -2.68 13.81
N SER A 41 2.88 -2.01 13.16
CA SER A 41 2.75 -0.62 12.72
C SER A 41 1.70 -0.45 11.63
N VAL A 42 1.61 -1.38 10.69
CA VAL A 42 0.60 -1.40 9.62
C VAL A 42 -0.80 -1.58 10.19
N ILE A 43 -1.00 -2.59 11.05
CA ILE A 43 -2.32 -2.85 11.67
C ILE A 43 -2.76 -1.64 12.49
N ASN A 44 -1.87 -1.12 13.33
CA ASN A 44 -2.19 0.06 14.13
C ASN A 44 -2.35 1.33 13.27
N GLY A 45 -1.68 1.43 12.13
CA GLY A 45 -1.91 2.48 11.15
C GLY A 45 -3.38 2.52 10.70
N ILE A 46 -3.94 1.36 10.34
CA ILE A 46 -5.35 1.23 9.94
C ILE A 46 -6.29 1.54 11.12
N LEU A 47 -6.02 0.97 12.29
CA LEU A 47 -6.84 1.17 13.49
C LEU A 47 -6.86 2.63 13.95
N LEU A 48 -5.71 3.28 13.94
CA LEU A 48 -5.60 4.68 14.35
C LEU A 48 -6.15 5.65 13.31
N PHE A 49 -6.01 5.35 12.01
CA PHE A 49 -6.68 6.11 10.97
C PHE A 49 -8.21 6.13 11.19
N LEU A 50 -8.81 4.98 11.39
CA LEU A 50 -10.26 4.86 11.64
C LEU A 50 -10.66 5.55 12.96
N SER A 51 -9.97 5.24 14.05
CA SER A 51 -10.30 5.76 15.38
C SER A 51 -10.18 7.28 15.43
N SER A 52 -9.09 7.85 14.93
CA SER A 52 -8.87 9.28 14.91
C SER A 52 -9.85 10.02 14.00
N GLY A 53 -10.20 9.43 12.85
CA GLY A 53 -11.21 9.97 11.95
C GLY A 53 -12.61 10.02 12.57
N PHE A 54 -13.05 8.95 13.22
CA PHE A 54 -14.33 8.93 13.95
C PHE A 54 -14.35 9.93 15.11
N ILE A 55 -13.26 10.04 15.85
CA ILE A 55 -13.12 11.03 16.91
C ILE A 55 -13.22 12.44 16.34
N ALA A 56 -12.49 12.74 15.24
CA ALA A 56 -12.52 14.03 14.58
C ALA A 56 -13.93 14.42 14.11
N ILE A 57 -14.64 13.49 13.47
CA ILE A 57 -16.02 13.70 13.02
C ILE A 57 -16.94 14.04 14.19
N LYS A 58 -16.84 13.27 15.28
CA LYS A 58 -17.72 13.46 16.42
C LYS A 58 -17.45 14.76 17.15
N LEU A 59 -16.18 15.06 17.40
CA LEU A 59 -15.77 16.27 18.07
C LEU A 59 -16.13 17.51 17.25
N ASN A 60 -15.87 17.50 15.94
CA ASN A 60 -16.18 18.61 15.07
C ASN A 60 -17.70 18.85 14.98
N LYS A 61 -18.52 17.80 14.90
CA LYS A 61 -19.99 17.95 14.94
C LYS A 61 -20.50 18.59 16.23
N LYS A 62 -19.86 18.23 17.37
CA LYS A 62 -20.24 18.74 18.68
C LYS A 62 -19.79 20.19 18.89
N GLU A 63 -18.52 20.48 18.62
CA GLU A 63 -17.90 21.76 18.93
C GLU A 63 -18.08 22.79 17.81
N ASN A 64 -18.50 22.36 16.61
CA ASN A 64 -18.60 23.18 15.40
C ASN A 64 -17.30 23.95 15.10
N GLU A 65 -16.16 23.30 15.38
CA GLU A 65 -14.85 23.92 15.26
C GLU A 65 -14.48 24.11 13.79
N LYS A 66 -14.04 25.31 13.43
CA LYS A 66 -13.67 25.65 12.05
C LYS A 66 -12.18 25.54 11.79
N ASN A 67 -11.39 25.40 12.84
CA ASN A 67 -9.94 25.35 12.81
C ASN A 67 -9.47 23.95 13.24
N PHE A 68 -8.69 23.31 12.40
CA PHE A 68 -8.15 21.96 12.65
C PHE A 68 -7.21 21.93 13.86
N ILE A 69 -6.32 22.91 13.96
CA ILE A 69 -5.39 23.02 15.10
C ILE A 69 -6.18 23.25 16.40
N GLY A 70 -7.24 24.06 16.36
CA GLY A 70 -8.15 24.26 17.49
C GLY A 70 -8.81 22.95 17.94
N LEU A 71 -9.28 22.14 17.00
CA LEU A 71 -9.85 20.80 17.30
C LEU A 71 -8.85 19.90 18.01
N ILE A 72 -7.61 19.84 17.51
CA ILE A 72 -6.55 19.03 18.09
C ILE A 72 -6.18 19.52 19.49
N ASN A 73 -5.95 20.83 19.65
CA ASN A 73 -5.50 21.39 20.93
C ASN A 73 -6.52 21.21 22.05
N LYS A 74 -7.81 21.37 21.78
CA LYS A 74 -8.87 21.10 22.73
C LYS A 74 -8.94 19.64 23.17
N ASN A 75 -8.60 18.73 22.29
CA ASN A 75 -8.75 17.28 22.49
C ASN A 75 -7.42 16.53 22.52
N LYS A 76 -6.29 17.24 22.71
CA LYS A 76 -4.93 16.68 22.63
C LYS A 76 -4.70 15.46 23.51
N LYS A 77 -5.31 15.40 24.71
CA LYS A 77 -5.19 14.25 25.60
C LYS A 77 -5.68 12.95 24.95
N ILE A 78 -6.83 13.01 24.25
CA ILE A 78 -7.39 11.83 23.57
C ILE A 78 -6.46 11.37 22.47
N PHE A 79 -5.95 12.30 21.64
CA PHE A 79 -5.06 11.99 20.53
C PHE A 79 -3.70 11.46 21.00
N ILE A 80 -3.17 11.99 22.10
CA ILE A 80 -1.95 11.43 22.72
C ILE A 80 -2.23 10.00 23.20
N ILE A 81 -3.30 9.76 23.93
CA ILE A 81 -3.62 8.45 24.50
C ILE A 81 -3.77 7.39 23.41
N ILE A 82 -4.56 7.64 22.36
CA ILE A 82 -4.78 6.65 21.30
C ILE A 82 -3.49 6.30 20.54
N ASN A 83 -2.57 7.26 20.37
CA ASN A 83 -1.29 7.01 19.71
C ASN A 83 -0.26 6.36 20.65
N THR A 84 -0.36 6.57 21.95
CA THR A 84 0.62 6.04 22.92
C THR A 84 0.32 4.60 23.32
N ILE A 85 -0.96 4.20 23.39
CA ILE A 85 -1.37 2.85 23.82
C ILE A 85 -0.75 1.74 22.96
N PRO A 86 -0.93 1.73 21.62
CA PRO A 86 -0.34 0.69 20.77
C PRO A 86 1.18 0.67 20.83
N PHE A 87 1.79 1.84 20.92
CA PHE A 87 3.25 1.98 21.05
C PHE A 87 3.76 1.32 22.32
N ILE A 88 3.16 1.63 23.49
CA ILE A 88 3.58 1.07 24.78
C ILE A 88 3.35 -0.43 24.81
N VAL A 89 2.20 -0.92 24.36
CA VAL A 89 1.90 -2.35 24.32
C VAL A 89 2.91 -3.09 23.42
N GLY A 90 3.17 -2.58 22.22
CA GLY A 90 4.15 -3.15 21.30
C GLY A 90 5.58 -3.12 21.86
N LEU A 91 5.97 -2.02 22.51
CA LEU A 91 7.29 -1.88 23.13
C LEU A 91 7.49 -2.90 24.27
N ILE A 92 6.52 -3.00 25.18
CA ILE A 92 6.56 -3.97 26.28
C ILE A 92 6.61 -5.40 25.76
N SER A 93 5.79 -5.71 24.75
CA SER A 93 5.77 -7.03 24.11
C SER A 93 7.11 -7.36 23.43
N SER A 94 7.73 -6.41 22.75
CA SER A 94 9.06 -6.59 22.13
C SER A 94 10.15 -6.89 23.16
N ILE A 95 10.12 -6.24 24.31
CA ILE A 95 11.14 -6.41 25.35
C ILE A 95 10.94 -7.73 26.10
N ILE A 96 9.69 -8.06 26.46
CA ILE A 96 9.39 -9.17 27.38
C ILE A 96 9.19 -10.49 26.63
N ILE A 97 8.43 -10.46 25.53
CA ILE A 97 7.98 -11.66 24.81
C ILE A 97 8.95 -12.04 23.70
N SER A 98 9.20 -11.14 22.75
CA SER A 98 9.93 -11.46 21.52
C SER A 98 11.43 -11.24 21.60
N LYS A 99 11.90 -10.37 22.51
CA LYS A 99 13.33 -10.00 22.67
C LYS A 99 14.00 -9.54 21.36
N CYS A 100 13.22 -8.94 20.46
CA CYS A 100 13.71 -8.44 19.18
C CYS A 100 14.26 -7.02 19.28
N PRO A 101 15.16 -6.60 18.37
CA PRO A 101 15.59 -5.22 18.24
C PRO A 101 14.40 -4.27 18.07
N ILE A 102 14.36 -3.19 18.85
CA ILE A 102 13.22 -2.25 18.86
C ILE A 102 13.41 -1.03 17.97
N THR A 103 14.63 -0.78 17.48
CA THR A 103 14.99 0.43 16.73
C THR A 103 14.17 0.58 15.46
N ASP A 104 14.14 -0.46 14.61
CA ASP A 104 13.38 -0.45 13.37
C ASP A 104 11.89 -0.40 13.63
N GLY A 105 11.43 -1.06 14.69
CA GLY A 105 10.05 -0.99 15.12
C GLY A 105 9.60 0.42 15.50
N ILE A 106 10.43 1.17 16.23
CA ILE A 106 10.17 2.58 16.54
C ILE A 106 10.10 3.40 15.25
N LEU A 107 11.02 3.19 14.32
CA LEU A 107 11.03 3.90 13.02
C LEU A 107 9.78 3.59 12.21
N PHE A 108 9.35 2.34 12.12
CA PHE A 108 8.09 1.96 11.48
C PHE A 108 6.88 2.61 12.16
N TYR A 109 6.83 2.59 13.48
CA TYR A 109 5.72 3.22 14.20
C TYR A 109 5.62 4.72 13.93
N LEU A 110 6.75 5.42 13.93
CA LEU A 110 6.83 6.86 13.66
C LEU A 110 6.53 7.20 12.20
N THR A 111 6.90 6.34 11.26
CA THR A 111 6.71 6.59 9.82
C THR A 111 5.39 6.06 9.27
N ILE A 112 4.79 5.04 9.87
CA ILE A 112 3.54 4.43 9.41
C ILE A 112 2.37 4.84 10.30
N THR A 113 2.42 4.49 11.58
CA THR A 113 1.28 4.57 12.49
C THR A 113 0.91 6.01 12.85
N ILE A 114 1.89 6.81 13.25
CA ILE A 114 1.64 8.21 13.64
C ILE A 114 1.09 9.03 12.46
N PRO A 115 1.69 9.03 11.25
CA PRO A 115 1.10 9.73 10.12
C PRO A 115 -0.30 9.25 9.76
N ALA A 116 -0.57 7.93 9.81
CA ALA A 116 -1.91 7.40 9.53
C ALA A 116 -2.97 7.96 10.49
N SER A 117 -2.64 8.12 11.77
CA SER A 117 -3.52 8.76 12.76
C SER A 117 -3.85 10.22 12.37
N PHE A 118 -2.85 11.01 11.97
CA PHE A 118 -3.06 12.37 11.49
C PHE A 118 -3.89 12.43 10.21
N PHE A 119 -3.70 11.49 9.29
CA PHE A 119 -4.47 11.40 8.05
C PHE A 119 -5.93 11.07 8.34
N GLY A 120 -6.19 10.15 9.25
CA GLY A 120 -7.55 9.88 9.72
C GLY A 120 -8.24 11.12 10.27
N LEU A 121 -7.53 11.90 11.11
CA LEU A 121 -8.02 13.19 11.61
C LEU A 121 -8.37 14.16 10.48
N ALA A 122 -7.46 14.33 9.52
CA ALA A 122 -7.64 15.27 8.40
C ALA A 122 -8.82 14.87 7.51
N ILE A 123 -8.93 13.58 7.15
CA ILE A 123 -10.07 13.06 6.35
C ILE A 123 -11.38 13.15 7.13
N GLY A 124 -11.38 12.88 8.44
CA GLY A 124 -12.56 13.05 9.28
C GLY A 124 -13.03 14.51 9.34
N PHE A 125 -12.10 15.44 9.51
CA PHE A 125 -12.36 16.89 9.47
C PHE A 125 -12.89 17.35 8.11
N PHE A 126 -12.27 16.92 7.03
CA PHE A 126 -12.69 17.19 5.65
C PHE A 126 -14.10 16.66 5.38
N SER A 127 -14.40 15.45 5.81
CA SER A 127 -15.73 14.83 5.63
C SER A 127 -16.85 15.66 6.29
N VAL A 128 -16.58 16.22 7.47
CA VAL A 128 -17.54 17.11 8.14
C VAL A 128 -17.68 18.45 7.40
N SER A 129 -16.59 18.99 6.85
CA SER A 129 -16.60 20.24 6.09
C SER A 129 -17.45 20.15 4.82
N LEU A 130 -17.46 18.97 4.17
CA LEU A 130 -18.29 18.69 3.01
C LEU A 130 -19.77 18.50 3.40
N SER A 131 -20.05 17.66 4.40
CA SER A 131 -21.43 17.41 4.84
C SER A 131 -21.47 16.92 6.28
N LYS A 132 -22.08 17.69 7.18
CA LYS A 132 -22.30 17.24 8.56
C LYS A 132 -23.19 16.00 8.65
N LYS A 133 -24.24 15.90 7.78
CA LYS A 133 -25.19 14.78 7.78
C LYS A 133 -24.53 13.48 7.36
N TYR A 134 -23.78 13.50 6.26
CA TYR A 134 -23.20 12.30 5.63
C TYR A 134 -21.71 12.11 5.94
N SER A 135 -21.15 12.80 6.93
CA SER A 135 -19.70 12.80 7.21
C SER A 135 -19.12 11.42 7.50
N ILE A 136 -19.85 10.54 8.21
CA ILE A 136 -19.38 9.17 8.46
C ILE A 136 -19.32 8.37 7.16
N LEU A 137 -20.37 8.47 6.34
CA LEU A 137 -20.42 7.79 5.04
C LEU A 137 -19.31 8.29 4.12
N LEU A 138 -19.09 9.60 4.04
CA LEU A 138 -18.00 10.19 3.26
C LEU A 138 -16.62 9.76 3.76
N PHE A 139 -16.42 9.72 5.07
CA PHE A 139 -15.17 9.25 5.67
C PHE A 139 -14.88 7.79 5.31
N LEU A 140 -15.87 6.91 5.46
CA LEU A 140 -15.73 5.50 5.11
C LEU A 140 -15.52 5.31 3.61
N LEU A 141 -16.23 6.06 2.76
CA LEU A 141 -16.03 6.03 1.32
C LEU A 141 -14.59 6.41 0.96
N LEU A 142 -14.07 7.51 1.51
CA LEU A 142 -12.69 7.94 1.28
C LEU A 142 -11.68 6.93 1.82
N PHE A 143 -11.93 6.36 3.00
CA PHE A 143 -11.10 5.29 3.55
C PHE A 143 -11.01 4.08 2.61
N PHE A 144 -12.14 3.58 2.13
CA PHE A 144 -12.16 2.43 1.22
C PHE A 144 -11.56 2.77 -0.15
N LEU A 145 -11.80 3.95 -0.70
CA LEU A 145 -11.16 4.39 -1.94
C LEU A 145 -9.64 4.43 -1.80
N MET A 146 -9.12 4.94 -0.69
CA MET A 146 -7.69 4.95 -0.41
C MET A 146 -7.13 3.53 -0.20
N LEU A 147 -7.85 2.67 0.49
CA LEU A 147 -7.44 1.29 0.72
C LEU A 147 -7.40 0.49 -0.59
N PHE A 148 -8.46 0.55 -1.38
CA PHE A 148 -8.57 -0.19 -2.65
C PHE A 148 -7.70 0.38 -3.76
N SER A 149 -7.26 1.64 -3.68
CA SER A 149 -6.34 2.19 -4.68
C SER A 149 -5.04 1.38 -4.80
N ALA A 150 -4.55 0.83 -3.69
CA ALA A 150 -3.39 -0.04 -3.67
C ALA A 150 -3.64 -1.38 -4.38
N ALA A 151 -4.82 -1.97 -4.21
CA ALA A 151 -5.20 -3.21 -4.90
C ALA A 151 -5.32 -2.99 -6.42
N ILE A 152 -5.88 -1.86 -6.85
CA ILE A 152 -5.97 -1.48 -8.26
C ILE A 152 -4.56 -1.31 -8.85
N GLU A 153 -3.67 -0.61 -8.13
CA GLU A 153 -2.29 -0.40 -8.53
C GLU A 153 -1.53 -1.74 -8.68
N PHE A 154 -1.68 -2.65 -7.73
CA PHE A 154 -1.11 -4.01 -7.79
C PHE A 154 -1.63 -4.82 -8.99
N PHE A 155 -2.92 -4.64 -9.33
CA PHE A 155 -3.55 -5.37 -10.42
C PHE A 155 -3.11 -4.87 -11.80
N ILE A 156 -2.97 -3.54 -11.98
CA ILE A 156 -2.68 -2.92 -13.27
C ILE A 156 -1.18 -2.88 -13.57
N ASN A 157 -0.35 -2.62 -12.55
CA ASN A 157 1.08 -2.40 -12.72
C ASN A 157 1.91 -3.68 -12.59
N PRO A 158 3.12 -3.72 -13.17
CA PRO A 158 4.03 -4.87 -13.06
C PRO A 158 4.52 -5.10 -11.63
N GLN A 159 4.70 -4.07 -10.82
CA GLN A 159 5.24 -4.16 -9.47
C GLN A 159 4.38 -5.00 -8.52
N ILE A 160 5.02 -5.56 -7.49
CA ILE A 160 4.34 -6.26 -6.40
C ILE A 160 4.33 -5.47 -5.09
N TYR A 161 5.09 -4.37 -5.02
CA TYR A 161 5.04 -3.42 -3.92
C TYR A 161 4.02 -2.31 -4.20
N PHE A 162 3.54 -1.65 -3.17
CA PHE A 162 2.73 -0.45 -3.33
C PHE A 162 2.80 0.45 -2.10
N TYR A 163 2.66 1.75 -2.33
CA TYR A 163 2.60 2.77 -1.29
C TYR A 163 1.17 3.22 -1.04
N ASN A 164 0.81 3.34 0.24
CA ASN A 164 -0.54 3.72 0.65
C ASN A 164 -0.49 4.70 1.82
N PRO A 165 -1.31 5.78 1.82
CA PRO A 165 -1.29 6.76 2.89
C PRO A 165 -1.75 6.20 4.25
N ILE A 166 -2.55 5.13 4.29
CA ILE A 166 -3.07 4.57 5.54
C ILE A 166 -2.02 3.69 6.22
N PHE A 167 -1.47 2.68 5.52
CA PHE A 167 -0.56 1.69 6.10
C PHE A 167 0.91 1.84 5.63
N GLY A 168 1.25 2.91 4.94
CA GLY A 168 2.62 3.21 4.53
C GLY A 168 2.98 2.58 3.21
N PHE A 169 3.51 1.39 3.24
CA PHE A 169 3.86 0.64 2.06
C PHE A 169 3.66 -0.86 2.30
N TYR A 170 3.53 -1.60 1.22
CA TYR A 170 3.64 -3.04 1.19
C TYR A 170 4.86 -3.38 0.33
N PRO A 171 5.86 -4.08 0.88
CA PRO A 171 7.14 -4.27 0.20
C PRO A 171 7.16 -5.36 -0.87
N GLY A 172 6.09 -6.13 -1.02
CA GLY A 172 6.02 -7.27 -1.92
C GLY A 172 6.30 -8.59 -1.20
N THR A 173 7.48 -9.15 -1.39
CA THR A 173 7.89 -10.38 -0.71
C THR A 173 8.41 -10.08 0.70
N ILE A 174 7.50 -10.09 1.69
CA ILE A 174 7.80 -9.68 3.07
C ILE A 174 8.86 -10.58 3.72
N TYR A 175 8.88 -11.86 3.39
CA TYR A 175 9.73 -12.84 4.09
C TYR A 175 11.08 -13.12 3.41
N ASP A 176 11.29 -12.59 2.21
CA ASP A 176 12.50 -12.86 1.43
C ASP A 176 13.59 -11.81 1.63
N GLU A 177 13.26 -10.69 2.28
CA GLU A 177 14.13 -9.54 2.36
C GLU A 177 13.98 -8.79 3.69
N ASP A 178 15.08 -8.19 4.17
CA ASP A 178 15.07 -7.34 5.35
C ASP A 178 14.25 -6.07 5.12
N LEU A 179 13.26 -5.85 5.96
CA LEU A 179 12.43 -4.66 5.95
C LEU A 179 13.06 -3.55 6.79
N SER A 180 13.23 -2.38 6.19
CA SER A 180 13.71 -1.18 6.88
C SER A 180 12.98 0.06 6.39
N VAL A 181 12.99 1.11 7.20
CA VAL A 181 12.48 2.43 6.79
C VAL A 181 13.50 3.07 5.86
N ASP A 182 13.21 3.04 4.57
CA ASP A 182 14.07 3.57 3.53
C ASP A 182 13.76 5.05 3.19
N ARG A 183 14.61 5.62 2.33
CA ARG A 183 14.45 7.02 1.87
C ARG A 183 13.18 7.21 1.04
N ILE A 184 12.74 6.20 0.31
CA ILE A 184 11.57 6.28 -0.56
C ILE A 184 10.30 6.33 0.28
N LEU A 185 10.20 5.52 1.35
CA LEU A 185 9.10 5.59 2.30
C LEU A 185 9.04 6.96 3.00
N ILE A 186 10.18 7.50 3.43
CA ILE A 186 10.23 8.84 4.05
C ILE A 186 9.77 9.90 3.05
N ALA A 187 10.26 9.88 1.81
CA ALA A 187 9.83 10.80 0.77
C ALA A 187 8.33 10.69 0.52
N TYR A 188 7.80 9.46 0.40
CA TYR A 188 6.37 9.22 0.25
C TYR A 188 5.54 9.84 1.40
N ARG A 189 6.02 9.71 2.64
CA ARG A 189 5.35 10.30 3.80
C ARG A 189 5.38 11.82 3.80
N ILE A 190 6.45 12.44 3.33
CA ILE A 190 6.52 13.90 3.17
C ILE A 190 5.49 14.38 2.14
N PHE A 191 5.37 13.71 0.99
CA PHE A 191 4.33 14.03 0.00
C PHE A 191 2.92 13.86 0.56
N ASN A 192 2.65 12.77 1.29
CA ASN A 192 1.37 12.57 1.94
C ASN A 192 1.07 13.67 2.96
N LEU A 193 2.04 14.06 3.78
CA LEU A 193 1.87 15.13 4.75
C LEU A 193 1.51 16.45 4.05
N ALA A 194 2.20 16.80 2.98
CA ALA A 194 1.89 18.00 2.19
C ALA A 194 0.46 17.94 1.62
N PHE A 195 0.04 16.80 1.08
CA PHE A 195 -1.33 16.59 0.60
C PHE A 195 -2.38 16.77 1.71
N PHE A 196 -2.17 16.19 2.89
CA PHE A 196 -3.11 16.30 4.01
C PHE A 196 -3.16 17.71 4.62
N ILE A 197 -2.04 18.44 4.66
CA ILE A 197 -2.03 19.84 5.04
C ILE A 197 -2.87 20.68 4.05
N GLY A 198 -2.73 20.43 2.75
CA GLY A 198 -3.56 21.04 1.72
C GLY A 198 -5.04 20.73 1.91
N LEU A 199 -5.38 19.47 2.20
CA LEU A 199 -6.76 19.02 2.47
C LEU A 199 -7.36 19.73 3.71
N VAL A 200 -6.59 19.86 4.78
CA VAL A 200 -7.00 20.58 5.98
C VAL A 200 -7.25 22.06 5.65
N SER A 201 -6.35 22.69 4.90
CA SER A 201 -6.51 24.09 4.48
C SER A 201 -7.78 24.30 3.64
N ILE A 202 -8.07 23.39 2.71
CA ILE A 202 -9.33 23.40 1.94
C ILE A 202 -10.53 23.25 2.87
N SER A 203 -10.45 22.35 3.86
CA SER A 203 -11.52 22.11 4.83
C SER A 203 -11.83 23.34 5.68
N GLU A 204 -10.80 24.03 6.18
CA GLU A 204 -10.94 25.28 6.94
C GLU A 204 -11.56 26.39 6.08
N TYR A 205 -11.16 26.46 4.82
CA TYR A 205 -11.71 27.41 3.88
C TYR A 205 -13.20 27.15 3.57
N LEU A 206 -13.61 25.89 3.42
CA LEU A 206 -15.01 25.49 3.23
C LEU A 206 -15.90 25.80 4.43
N THR A 207 -15.34 25.78 5.64
CA THR A 207 -16.08 26.10 6.89
C THR A 207 -16.00 27.56 7.28
N GLY A 208 -15.10 28.33 6.65
CA GLY A 208 -14.86 29.75 6.91
C GLY A 208 -15.93 30.69 6.38
N LYS A 209 -15.68 32.01 6.53
CA LYS A 209 -16.57 33.08 6.02
C LYS A 209 -16.55 33.24 4.50
N LYS A 210 -15.44 32.85 3.83
CA LYS A 210 -15.31 32.87 2.37
C LYS A 210 -15.79 31.53 1.85
N LYS A 211 -16.96 31.48 1.25
CA LYS A 211 -17.54 30.25 0.66
C LYS A 211 -16.87 29.93 -0.67
N ILE A 212 -15.92 29.03 -0.70
CA ILE A 212 -15.60 28.34 -1.96
C ILE A 212 -16.77 27.40 -2.30
N ASN A 213 -17.05 27.30 -3.59
CA ASN A 213 -17.95 26.29 -4.09
C ASN A 213 -17.37 24.89 -3.75
N LYS A 214 -18.13 24.11 -2.99
CA LYS A 214 -17.74 22.74 -2.58
C LYS A 214 -17.37 21.87 -3.77
N PHE A 215 -18.02 22.08 -4.90
CA PHE A 215 -17.72 21.38 -6.16
C PHE A 215 -16.30 21.69 -6.64
N LEU A 216 -15.92 22.98 -6.67
CA LEU A 216 -14.55 23.39 -7.05
C LEU A 216 -13.49 22.86 -6.10
N ALA A 217 -13.77 22.82 -4.79
CA ALA A 217 -12.86 22.24 -3.82
C ALA A 217 -12.69 20.74 -4.01
N SER A 218 -13.76 20.01 -4.26
CA SER A 218 -13.70 18.58 -4.56
C SER A 218 -12.97 18.31 -5.87
N LEU A 219 -13.22 19.11 -6.89
CA LEU A 219 -12.52 19.00 -8.18
C LEU A 219 -11.01 19.23 -8.02
N LEU A 220 -10.60 20.24 -7.25
CA LEU A 220 -9.19 20.49 -6.95
C LEU A 220 -8.53 19.29 -6.26
N VAL A 221 -9.18 18.71 -5.25
CA VAL A 221 -8.66 17.51 -4.56
C VAL A 221 -8.51 16.35 -5.52
N ILE A 222 -9.51 16.09 -6.37
CA ILE A 222 -9.44 15.03 -7.38
C ILE A 222 -8.29 15.28 -8.36
N THR A 223 -8.14 16.52 -8.84
CA THR A 223 -7.03 16.88 -9.76
C THR A 223 -5.66 16.62 -9.12
N ILE A 224 -5.49 16.97 -7.84
CA ILE A 224 -4.23 16.71 -7.12
C ILE A 224 -3.98 15.21 -6.99
N ILE A 225 -5.01 14.41 -6.67
CA ILE A 225 -4.88 12.94 -6.58
C ILE A 225 -4.49 12.35 -7.92
N VAL A 226 -5.13 12.75 -9.02
CA VAL A 226 -4.81 12.26 -10.37
C VAL A 226 -3.39 12.65 -10.76
N ALA A 227 -3.00 13.90 -10.55
CA ALA A 227 -1.65 14.38 -10.83
C ALA A 227 -0.59 13.61 -10.02
N PHE A 228 -0.84 13.40 -8.73
CA PHE A 228 0.06 12.61 -7.89
C PHE A 228 0.17 11.15 -8.36
N SER A 229 -0.96 10.53 -8.75
CA SER A 229 -0.98 9.17 -9.27
C SER A 229 -0.16 9.04 -10.56
N SER A 230 -0.24 10.02 -11.45
CA SER A 230 0.56 10.07 -12.68
C SER A 230 2.06 10.29 -12.43
N LEU A 231 2.42 10.95 -11.33
CA LEU A 231 3.81 11.21 -10.96
C LEU A 231 4.46 10.06 -10.15
N LYS A 232 3.68 9.11 -9.64
CA LYS A 232 4.20 8.00 -8.83
C LYS A 232 5.37 7.24 -9.48
N PRO A 233 5.34 6.86 -10.76
CA PRO A 233 6.45 6.14 -11.39
C PRO A 233 7.73 6.98 -11.44
N THR A 234 7.64 8.26 -11.77
CA THR A 234 8.77 9.19 -11.81
C THR A 234 9.38 9.39 -10.42
N LEU A 235 8.55 9.41 -9.38
CA LEU A 235 8.97 9.55 -7.97
C LEU A 235 9.39 8.22 -7.34
N GLN A 236 9.42 7.14 -8.09
CA GLN A 236 9.74 5.77 -7.62
C GLN A 236 8.75 5.18 -6.61
N PHE A 237 7.55 5.73 -6.52
CA PHE A 237 6.47 5.18 -5.67
C PHE A 237 5.64 4.10 -6.37
N ALA A 238 5.85 3.93 -7.67
CA ALA A 238 5.25 2.88 -8.50
C ALA A 238 6.19 2.50 -9.64
N THR A 239 5.91 1.39 -10.30
CA THR A 239 6.56 0.99 -11.55
C THR A 239 5.47 0.69 -12.57
N ASP A 240 5.42 1.49 -13.63
CA ASP A 240 4.63 1.22 -14.82
C ASP A 240 5.45 0.47 -15.88
N ILE A 241 4.78 0.06 -16.96
CA ILE A 241 5.44 -0.63 -18.07
C ILE A 241 6.54 0.22 -18.69
N ASN A 242 6.33 1.53 -18.85
CA ASN A 242 7.33 2.43 -19.43
C ASN A 242 8.63 2.46 -18.59
N ARG A 243 8.50 2.56 -17.27
CA ARG A 243 9.66 2.51 -16.38
C ARG A 243 10.37 1.16 -16.44
N LEU A 244 9.61 0.07 -16.53
CA LEU A 244 10.15 -1.28 -16.65
C LEU A 244 10.95 -1.45 -17.95
N GLU A 245 10.37 -1.11 -19.09
CA GLU A 245 11.01 -1.20 -20.40
C GLU A 245 12.23 -0.26 -20.54
N THR A 246 12.13 0.96 -20.01
CA THR A 246 13.26 1.91 -20.00
C THR A 246 14.44 1.37 -19.21
N ASN A 247 14.22 0.61 -18.15
CA ASN A 247 15.30 0.02 -17.35
C ASN A 247 15.90 -1.26 -17.96
N LEU A 248 15.16 -1.96 -18.81
CA LEU A 248 15.63 -3.17 -19.48
C LEU A 248 16.21 -2.88 -20.89
N GLU A 249 15.82 -1.78 -21.52
CA GLU A 249 16.34 -1.17 -22.77
C GLU A 249 16.33 -2.05 -24.02
N LYS A 250 16.49 -3.37 -23.91
CA LYS A 250 16.57 -4.30 -25.07
C LYS A 250 15.39 -5.27 -25.06
N SER A 251 14.93 -5.67 -26.25
CA SER A 251 13.92 -6.71 -26.39
C SER A 251 14.16 -7.57 -27.63
N ILE A 252 13.71 -8.81 -27.55
CA ILE A 252 13.62 -9.76 -28.68
C ILE A 252 12.16 -10.21 -28.80
N LEU A 253 11.70 -10.23 -30.04
CA LEU A 253 10.38 -10.75 -30.38
C LEU A 253 10.53 -12.16 -30.96
N THR A 254 9.85 -13.13 -30.33
CA THR A 254 9.74 -14.50 -30.83
C THR A 254 8.29 -14.76 -31.30
N GLU A 255 7.96 -15.99 -31.64
CA GLU A 255 6.59 -16.35 -32.03
C GLU A 255 5.60 -16.13 -30.88
N SER A 256 5.94 -16.59 -29.68
CA SER A 256 5.05 -16.61 -28.51
C SER A 256 5.42 -15.56 -27.45
N PHE A 257 6.61 -14.96 -27.50
CA PHE A 257 7.10 -14.05 -26.46
C PHE A 257 7.53 -12.70 -27.01
N GLN A 258 7.42 -11.68 -26.11
CA GLN A 258 8.23 -10.48 -26.15
C GLN A 258 9.14 -10.50 -24.92
N ILE A 259 10.45 -10.69 -25.15
CA ILE A 259 11.42 -10.84 -24.08
C ILE A 259 12.19 -9.55 -23.94
N HIS A 260 12.05 -8.89 -22.79
CA HIS A 260 12.79 -7.69 -22.41
C HIS A 260 13.95 -8.08 -21.49
N PHE A 261 15.11 -7.49 -21.69
CA PHE A 261 16.29 -7.84 -20.91
C PHE A 261 17.24 -6.67 -20.70
N SER A 262 18.01 -6.76 -19.61
CA SER A 262 19.00 -5.77 -19.30
C SER A 262 20.10 -5.68 -20.37
N PRO A 263 20.60 -4.47 -20.68
CA PRO A 263 21.71 -4.27 -21.62
C PRO A 263 22.99 -5.06 -21.30
N SER A 264 23.13 -5.51 -20.06
CA SER A 264 24.29 -6.31 -19.62
C SER A 264 24.32 -7.73 -20.18
N MET A 265 23.19 -8.27 -20.64
CA MET A 265 23.15 -9.57 -21.31
C MET A 265 23.73 -9.49 -22.72
N ASN A 266 24.63 -10.43 -23.05
CA ASN A 266 25.24 -10.50 -24.39
C ASN A 266 24.32 -11.19 -25.41
N ALA A 267 24.68 -11.09 -26.70
CA ALA A 267 23.84 -11.62 -27.78
C ALA A 267 23.60 -13.13 -27.67
N ARG A 268 24.59 -13.90 -27.22
CA ARG A 268 24.46 -15.35 -27.07
C ARG A 268 23.50 -15.74 -25.93
N GLU A 269 23.58 -15.02 -24.82
CA GLU A 269 22.66 -15.23 -23.67
C GLU A 269 21.22 -14.89 -24.05
N THR A 270 21.00 -13.83 -24.82
CA THR A 270 19.65 -13.41 -25.23
C THR A 270 19.07 -14.36 -26.27
N GLU A 271 19.87 -14.86 -27.21
CA GLU A 271 19.44 -15.88 -28.16
C GLU A 271 19.11 -17.20 -27.47
N PHE A 272 19.93 -17.63 -26.51
CA PHE A 272 19.66 -18.81 -25.70
C PHE A 272 18.37 -18.65 -24.88
N ALA A 273 18.14 -17.50 -24.27
CA ALA A 273 16.91 -17.21 -23.56
C ALA A 273 15.69 -17.32 -24.49
N ALA A 274 15.76 -16.78 -25.71
CA ALA A 274 14.67 -16.86 -26.66
C ALA A 274 14.32 -18.31 -27.05
N ILE A 275 15.34 -19.12 -27.35
CA ILE A 275 15.17 -20.54 -27.65
C ILE A 275 14.57 -21.30 -26.48
N LEU A 276 15.06 -21.04 -25.25
CA LEU A 276 14.60 -21.73 -24.07
C LEU A 276 13.14 -21.42 -23.72
N HIS A 277 12.69 -20.17 -23.92
CA HIS A 277 11.31 -19.76 -23.74
C HIS A 277 10.35 -20.52 -24.64
N GLU A 278 10.62 -20.56 -25.94
CA GLU A 278 9.77 -21.31 -26.88
C GLU A 278 9.80 -22.83 -26.59
N TYR A 279 10.97 -23.38 -26.28
CA TYR A 279 11.12 -24.78 -25.94
C TYR A 279 10.28 -25.21 -24.73
N TYR A 280 10.34 -24.46 -23.63
CA TYR A 280 9.55 -24.78 -22.44
C TYR A 280 8.05 -24.56 -22.68
N LEU A 281 7.69 -23.51 -23.41
CA LEU A 281 6.29 -23.28 -23.78
C LEU A 281 5.71 -24.45 -24.56
N ASP A 282 6.43 -24.96 -25.56
CA ASP A 282 5.97 -26.10 -26.36
C ASP A 282 5.83 -27.36 -25.50
N GLN A 283 6.79 -27.63 -24.62
CA GLN A 283 6.69 -28.74 -23.68
C GLN A 283 5.45 -28.66 -22.80
N ILE A 284 5.17 -27.47 -22.25
CA ILE A 284 4.02 -27.28 -21.36
C ILE A 284 2.72 -27.39 -22.15
N LYS A 285 2.63 -26.80 -23.36
CA LYS A 285 1.45 -26.90 -24.21
C LYS A 285 1.11 -28.36 -24.55
N ILE A 286 2.11 -29.14 -24.88
CA ILE A 286 1.91 -30.59 -25.20
C ILE A 286 1.39 -31.31 -23.93
N ASN A 287 2.01 -31.10 -22.78
CA ASN A 287 1.65 -31.78 -21.54
C ASN A 287 0.26 -31.40 -21.05
N LEU A 288 -0.09 -30.13 -21.13
CA LEU A 288 -1.40 -29.59 -20.67
C LEU A 288 -2.48 -29.61 -21.76
N LYS A 289 -2.14 -30.08 -22.97
CA LYS A 289 -3.05 -30.09 -24.14
C LYS A 289 -3.66 -28.71 -24.43
N LEU A 290 -2.86 -27.67 -24.26
CA LEU A 290 -3.27 -26.28 -24.52
C LEU A 290 -3.20 -25.97 -26.00
N GLY A 291 -4.17 -25.18 -26.46
CA GLY A 291 -4.19 -24.64 -27.80
C GLY A 291 -3.25 -23.43 -27.96
N ARG A 292 -3.70 -22.44 -28.74
CA ARG A 292 -2.93 -21.22 -29.00
C ARG A 292 -2.98 -20.31 -27.74
N SER A 293 -1.84 -20.01 -27.14
CA SER A 293 -1.74 -19.07 -26.03
C SER A 293 -1.64 -17.62 -26.52
N HIS A 294 -2.03 -16.68 -25.68
CA HIS A 294 -1.71 -15.28 -25.88
C HIS A 294 -0.20 -15.05 -25.81
N LYS A 295 0.26 -13.95 -26.41
CA LYS A 295 1.66 -13.55 -26.32
C LYS A 295 2.03 -13.25 -24.86
N ILE A 296 3.19 -13.73 -24.43
CA ILE A 296 3.68 -13.59 -23.07
C ILE A 296 4.83 -12.59 -23.06
N ASP A 297 4.76 -11.60 -22.16
CA ASP A 297 5.86 -10.68 -21.91
C ASP A 297 6.77 -11.25 -20.83
N SER A 298 8.05 -11.40 -21.15
CA SER A 298 9.07 -11.89 -20.23
C SER A 298 10.09 -10.80 -19.94
N TYR A 299 10.35 -10.54 -18.65
CA TYR A 299 11.27 -9.50 -18.20
C TYR A 299 12.43 -10.13 -17.46
N ILE A 300 13.65 -10.09 -18.02
CA ILE A 300 14.87 -10.67 -17.45
C ILE A 300 15.74 -9.55 -16.89
N PHE A 301 15.81 -9.47 -15.57
CA PHE A 301 16.60 -8.48 -14.86
C PHE A 301 18.07 -8.90 -14.76
N ARG A 302 18.99 -7.92 -14.77
CA ARG A 302 20.42 -8.13 -14.63
C ARG A 302 20.80 -8.88 -13.35
N ASP A 303 20.21 -8.47 -12.23
CA ASP A 303 20.47 -8.99 -10.91
C ASP A 303 19.29 -8.77 -9.95
N ARG A 304 19.39 -9.37 -8.77
CA ARG A 304 18.37 -9.28 -7.71
C ARG A 304 18.13 -7.84 -7.25
N ASN A 305 19.14 -6.98 -7.24
CA ASN A 305 19.00 -5.60 -6.77
C ASN A 305 18.19 -4.78 -7.77
N GLN A 306 18.46 -4.90 -9.09
CA GLN A 306 17.67 -4.24 -10.12
C GLN A 306 16.19 -4.69 -10.04
N LYS A 307 15.97 -5.99 -9.94
CA LYS A 307 14.63 -6.56 -9.84
C LYS A 307 13.90 -6.08 -8.59
N ARG A 308 14.57 -6.05 -7.44
CA ARG A 308 14.02 -5.54 -6.18
C ARG A 308 13.57 -4.09 -6.28
N VAL A 309 14.40 -3.22 -6.85
CA VAL A 309 14.10 -1.77 -6.97
C VAL A 309 12.93 -1.51 -7.93
N ILE A 310 12.81 -2.30 -8.98
CA ILE A 310 11.80 -2.09 -10.02
C ILE A 310 10.51 -2.83 -9.70
N LEU A 311 10.60 -4.10 -9.30
CA LEU A 311 9.45 -4.97 -9.10
C LEU A 311 8.99 -5.08 -7.65
N GLY A 312 9.93 -4.98 -6.68
CA GLY A 312 9.69 -5.21 -5.26
C GLY A 312 10.03 -6.64 -4.79
N ALA A 313 10.61 -7.48 -5.67
CA ALA A 313 11.11 -8.81 -5.32
C ALA A 313 12.49 -9.00 -5.91
N GLY A 314 13.48 -9.29 -5.09
CA GLY A 314 14.84 -9.59 -5.54
C GLY A 314 15.06 -11.08 -5.78
N ASN A 315 14.75 -11.90 -4.80
CA ASN A 315 15.02 -13.34 -4.83
C ASN A 315 13.97 -14.15 -5.60
N ALA A 316 12.69 -13.92 -5.32
CA ALA A 316 11.59 -14.69 -5.93
C ALA A 316 11.38 -14.28 -7.38
N ASP A 317 11.33 -15.23 -8.31
CA ASP A 317 10.80 -15.01 -9.64
C ASP A 317 9.26 -15.03 -9.56
N ILE A 318 8.59 -14.37 -10.49
CA ILE A 318 7.17 -14.05 -10.34
C ILE A 318 6.46 -14.15 -11.68
N ALA A 319 5.28 -14.76 -11.67
CA ALA A 319 4.32 -14.67 -12.75
C ALA A 319 3.12 -13.79 -12.36
N LYS A 320 2.61 -13.01 -13.31
CA LYS A 320 1.32 -12.32 -13.23
C LYS A 320 0.41 -12.84 -14.36
N PRO A 321 -0.32 -13.94 -14.13
CA PRO A 321 -1.13 -14.59 -15.15
C PRO A 321 -2.16 -13.68 -15.80
N TRP A 322 -2.77 -12.77 -15.02
CA TRP A 322 -3.77 -11.82 -15.52
C TRP A 322 -3.20 -10.74 -16.45
N LEU A 323 -1.87 -10.52 -16.42
CA LEU A 323 -1.16 -9.62 -17.32
C LEU A 323 -0.43 -10.39 -18.44
N ASN A 324 -0.38 -11.73 -18.41
CA ASN A 324 0.46 -12.59 -19.23
C ASN A 324 1.95 -12.20 -19.11
N GLN A 325 2.43 -11.98 -17.90
CA GLN A 325 3.80 -11.48 -17.64
C GLN A 325 4.56 -12.38 -16.70
N ILE A 326 5.88 -12.55 -16.97
CA ILE A 326 6.84 -13.23 -16.09
C ILE A 326 8.06 -12.35 -15.84
N TYR A 327 8.64 -12.46 -14.63
CA TYR A 327 9.71 -11.61 -14.14
C TYR A 327 10.82 -12.46 -13.53
N LEU A 328 11.98 -12.52 -14.19
CA LEU A 328 13.06 -13.46 -13.94
C LEU A 328 14.37 -12.76 -13.64
N ASN A 329 15.28 -13.45 -12.94
CA ASN A 329 16.66 -13.02 -12.77
C ASN A 329 17.54 -13.66 -13.85
N SER A 330 18.50 -12.93 -14.40
CA SER A 330 19.44 -13.45 -15.40
C SER A 330 20.34 -14.57 -14.87
N SER A 331 20.51 -14.66 -13.55
CA SER A 331 21.39 -15.65 -12.91
C SER A 331 20.81 -17.07 -12.82
N ASN A 332 19.48 -17.22 -12.88
CA ASN A 332 18.78 -18.49 -12.64
C ASN A 332 17.48 -18.67 -13.43
N TYR A 333 17.27 -17.85 -14.48
CA TYR A 333 16.01 -17.91 -15.24
C TYR A 333 15.79 -19.27 -15.91
N ASP A 334 16.85 -19.97 -16.27
CA ASP A 334 16.78 -21.31 -16.88
C ASP A 334 16.19 -22.37 -15.93
N GLU A 335 16.36 -22.22 -14.63
CA GLU A 335 15.80 -23.11 -13.61
C GLU A 335 14.34 -22.79 -13.30
N THR A 336 13.96 -21.51 -13.29
CA THR A 336 12.64 -21.02 -12.82
C THR A 336 11.65 -20.74 -13.94
N LEU A 337 12.11 -20.47 -15.16
CA LEU A 337 11.29 -20.12 -16.31
C LEU A 337 10.12 -21.07 -16.56
N LYS A 338 10.41 -22.39 -16.54
CA LYS A 338 9.36 -23.41 -16.76
C LYS A 338 8.27 -23.36 -15.69
N HIS A 339 8.65 -23.10 -14.44
CA HIS A 339 7.72 -22.93 -13.31
C HIS A 339 6.83 -21.70 -13.51
N GLU A 340 7.42 -20.56 -13.82
CA GLU A 340 6.66 -19.32 -14.02
C GLU A 340 5.74 -19.37 -15.24
N LEU A 341 6.16 -20.08 -16.29
CA LEU A 341 5.32 -20.32 -17.47
C LEU A 341 4.10 -21.18 -17.14
N VAL A 342 4.25 -22.18 -16.27
CA VAL A 342 3.11 -22.99 -15.80
C VAL A 342 2.08 -22.11 -15.08
N HIS A 343 2.53 -21.14 -14.27
CA HIS A 343 1.61 -20.21 -13.61
C HIS A 343 0.85 -19.33 -14.63
N VAL A 344 1.53 -18.79 -15.65
CA VAL A 344 0.86 -17.99 -16.69
C VAL A 344 -0.14 -18.81 -17.48
N LEU A 345 0.25 -20.01 -17.94
CA LEU A 345 -0.62 -20.87 -18.72
C LEU A 345 -1.74 -21.49 -17.87
N GLY A 346 -1.46 -21.80 -16.59
CA GLY A 346 -2.48 -22.22 -15.63
C GLY A 346 -3.60 -21.19 -15.46
N GLY A 347 -3.29 -19.92 -15.70
CA GLY A 347 -4.29 -18.86 -15.75
C GLY A 347 -5.39 -19.04 -16.80
N GLU A 348 -5.18 -19.83 -17.84
CA GLU A 348 -6.21 -20.17 -18.83
C GLU A 348 -7.31 -21.09 -18.24
N PHE A 349 -6.98 -21.85 -17.20
CA PHE A 349 -7.92 -22.69 -16.46
C PHE A 349 -8.54 -21.99 -15.26
N GLY A 350 -8.03 -20.82 -14.90
CA GLY A 350 -8.49 -20.05 -13.73
C GLY A 350 -9.74 -19.22 -14.04
N SER A 351 -10.74 -19.29 -13.14
CA SER A 351 -11.97 -18.50 -13.21
C SER A 351 -11.92 -17.22 -12.36
N THR A 352 -10.83 -16.99 -11.64
CA THR A 352 -10.66 -15.83 -10.75
C THR A 352 -10.19 -14.59 -11.48
N ILE A 353 -10.36 -13.40 -10.85
CA ILE A 353 -9.88 -12.11 -11.38
C ILE A 353 -8.35 -12.15 -11.64
N PHE A 354 -7.60 -12.87 -10.82
CA PHE A 354 -6.15 -13.03 -10.96
C PHE A 354 -5.75 -14.22 -11.83
N LYS A 355 -6.71 -14.93 -12.44
CA LYS A 355 -6.46 -16.13 -13.25
C LYS A 355 -5.53 -17.14 -12.55
N ILE A 356 -5.68 -17.28 -11.25
CA ILE A 356 -4.94 -18.26 -10.45
C ILE A 356 -5.75 -19.53 -10.40
N SER A 357 -5.16 -20.65 -10.81
CA SER A 357 -5.75 -21.97 -10.65
C SER A 357 -5.30 -22.61 -9.33
N GLU A 358 -6.23 -23.10 -8.53
CA GLU A 358 -5.94 -23.78 -7.26
C GLU A 358 -5.35 -25.20 -7.47
N ASN A 359 -5.28 -25.69 -8.71
CA ASN A 359 -4.91 -27.05 -9.04
C ASN A 359 -3.51 -27.19 -9.69
N PHE A 360 -2.63 -26.19 -9.52
CA PHE A 360 -1.26 -26.27 -10.02
C PHE A 360 -0.23 -26.04 -8.92
#